data_d15992e07bfd4f8c79311567c28abc91
#
_entry.id   d15992e07bfd4f8c79311567c28abc91
#
_cell.length_a   1.000
_cell.length_b   1.000
_cell.length_c   1.000
_cell.angle_alpha   90.00
_cell.angle_beta   90.00
_cell.angle_gamma   90.00
#
_symmetry.space_group_name_H-M   'P 1'
#
loop_
_entity.id
_entity.type
_entity.pdbx_description
1 polymer ?
#
loop_
_entity_poly.entity_id
_entity_poly.type
_entity_poly.pdbx_seq_one_letter_code
_entity_poly.pdbx_strand_id
1 'polypeptide(L)'
;KKEPAQTSCLGMSDVDDSGHIIAQHKMDIHQIKSGLTPFERGDILVAKITPCFENGKGANTKTLQTETGFGSTEFHVLRNKKDGDFIFYHTISHSFRQKLEREMTGSAGQKRVQVDSLGNYVIPFPGRSERRSIVDILSAQDSIIVLKEKRLAEKQQQKKIYHAAVADRQKAATRF
;
A
#
# COMPACT_ATOMS: atom_id res chain seq x y z
N LYS A 1 -13.62 -22.42 24.81
CA LYS A 1 -12.23 -22.20 24.35
C LYS A 1 -12.23 -20.80 23.76
N LYS A 2 -11.38 -19.90 24.28
CA LYS A 2 -11.15 -18.59 23.63
C LYS A 2 -10.58 -18.87 22.23
N GLU A 3 -11.15 -18.24 21.20
CA GLU A 3 -10.53 -18.28 19.88
C GLU A 3 -9.11 -17.72 19.96
N PRO A 4 -8.16 -18.32 19.23
CA PRO A 4 -6.79 -17.79 19.20
C PRO A 4 -6.79 -16.34 18.68
N ALA A 5 -5.96 -15.50 19.29
CA ALA A 5 -5.83 -14.11 18.89
C ALA A 5 -5.31 -14.03 17.44
N GLN A 6 -6.14 -13.50 16.54
CA GLN A 6 -5.80 -13.36 15.13
C GLN A 6 -5.02 -12.07 14.89
N THR A 7 -4.04 -12.13 14.02
CA THR A 7 -3.26 -10.99 13.54
C THR A 7 -3.13 -11.01 12.01
N SER A 8 -2.95 -9.86 11.41
CA SER A 8 -2.71 -9.77 9.96
C SER A 8 -1.23 -9.91 9.65
N CYS A 9 -0.91 -10.60 8.56
CA CYS A 9 0.44 -10.69 8.03
C CYS A 9 0.49 -10.00 6.67
N LEU A 10 1.44 -9.06 6.48
CA LEU A 10 1.62 -8.32 5.25
C LEU A 10 3.06 -8.46 4.73
N GLY A 11 3.20 -9.09 3.57
CA GLY A 11 4.45 -9.08 2.82
C GLY A 11 4.58 -7.85 1.92
N MET A 12 5.71 -7.72 1.26
CA MET A 12 5.94 -6.65 0.28
C MET A 12 5.06 -6.79 -0.99
N SER A 13 4.59 -7.99 -1.28
CA SER A 13 3.63 -8.27 -2.36
C SER A 13 2.20 -7.90 -2.03
N ASP A 14 1.88 -7.69 -0.74
CA ASP A 14 0.51 -7.44 -0.28
C ASP A 14 0.18 -5.95 -0.24
N VAL A 15 1.13 -5.10 -0.61
CA VAL A 15 0.97 -3.64 -0.73
C VAL A 15 1.34 -3.18 -2.14
N ASP A 16 0.65 -2.16 -2.63
CA ASP A 16 0.94 -1.55 -3.92
C ASP A 16 1.83 -0.29 -3.80
N ASP A 17 2.06 0.36 -4.93
CA ASP A 17 2.83 1.60 -5.06
C ASP A 17 1.99 2.86 -4.87
N SER A 18 0.70 2.70 -4.67
CA SER A 18 -0.26 3.78 -4.36
C SER A 18 -0.60 3.86 -2.87
N GLY A 19 -0.01 2.97 -2.04
CA GLY A 19 -0.18 2.96 -0.60
C GLY A 19 -1.39 2.16 -0.10
N HIS A 20 -1.90 1.22 -0.91
CA HIS A 20 -3.02 0.38 -0.53
C HIS A 20 -2.58 -1.04 -0.16
N ILE A 21 -3.32 -1.65 0.74
CA ILE A 21 -3.24 -3.08 1.02
C ILE A 21 -4.10 -3.81 -0.03
N ILE A 22 -3.45 -4.62 -0.88
CA ILE A 22 -4.12 -5.38 -1.95
C ILE A 22 -4.45 -6.82 -1.55
N ALA A 23 -3.76 -7.36 -0.53
CA ALA A 23 -4.06 -8.66 0.06
C ALA A 23 -3.81 -8.63 1.57
N GLN A 24 -4.57 -9.41 2.33
CA GLN A 24 -4.40 -9.55 3.77
C GLN A 24 -4.51 -11.02 4.16
N HIS A 25 -3.52 -11.50 4.92
CA HIS A 25 -3.48 -12.86 5.41
C HIS A 25 -3.66 -12.85 6.93
N LYS A 26 -4.70 -13.52 7.44
CA LYS A 26 -4.87 -13.71 8.87
C LYS A 26 -4.18 -14.98 9.31
N MET A 27 -3.52 -14.92 10.46
CA MET A 27 -2.93 -16.09 11.09
C MET A 27 -2.99 -15.97 12.61
N ASP A 28 -2.83 -17.09 13.27
CA ASP A 28 -2.72 -17.15 14.73
C ASP A 28 -1.43 -16.43 15.16
N ILE A 29 -1.53 -15.56 16.18
CA ILE A 29 -0.38 -14.82 16.71
C ILE A 29 0.76 -15.75 17.16
N HIS A 30 0.43 -16.97 17.61
CA HIS A 30 1.42 -17.96 18.01
C HIS A 30 2.19 -18.60 16.84
N GLN A 31 1.71 -18.42 15.60
CA GLN A 31 2.35 -18.91 14.39
C GLN A 31 3.28 -17.87 13.74
N ILE A 32 3.33 -16.66 14.31
CA ILE A 32 4.17 -15.58 13.80
C ILE A 32 5.65 -15.94 13.99
N LYS A 33 6.38 -15.95 12.89
CA LYS A 33 7.83 -16.17 12.90
C LYS A 33 8.54 -14.97 13.54
N SER A 34 9.60 -15.26 14.30
CA SER A 34 10.48 -14.20 14.82
C SER A 34 11.11 -13.38 13.68
N GLY A 35 11.37 -12.11 13.95
CA GLY A 35 12.03 -11.20 13.00
C GLY A 35 11.10 -10.40 12.10
N LEU A 36 9.77 -10.63 12.11
CA LEU A 36 8.84 -9.76 11.41
C LEU A 36 8.68 -8.41 12.11
N THR A 37 8.35 -7.39 11.35
CA THR A 37 8.12 -6.02 11.86
C THR A 37 6.69 -5.90 12.38
N PRO A 38 6.47 -5.66 13.69
CA PRO A 38 5.13 -5.48 14.25
C PRO A 38 4.59 -4.08 13.91
N PHE A 39 3.28 -3.99 13.67
CA PHE A 39 2.56 -2.74 13.49
C PHE A 39 1.11 -2.83 14.01
N GLU A 40 0.45 -1.70 14.16
CA GLU A 40 -0.94 -1.59 14.59
C GLU A 40 -1.80 -1.03 13.45
N ARG A 41 -3.11 -1.24 13.54
CA ARG A 41 -4.06 -0.58 12.62
C ARG A 41 -3.92 0.93 12.71
N GLY A 42 -3.78 1.59 11.56
CA GLY A 42 -3.56 3.03 11.42
C GLY A 42 -2.09 3.45 11.39
N ASP A 43 -1.15 2.52 11.53
CA ASP A 43 0.25 2.78 11.21
C ASP A 43 0.45 2.92 9.69
N ILE A 44 1.53 3.58 9.30
CA ILE A 44 1.94 3.71 7.91
C ILE A 44 3.16 2.83 7.67
N LEU A 45 3.08 1.94 6.70
CA LEU A 45 4.19 1.12 6.25
C LEU A 45 4.87 1.78 5.06
N VAL A 46 6.19 1.92 5.12
CA VAL A 46 7.01 2.45 4.03
C VAL A 46 8.10 1.42 3.72
N ALA A 47 8.19 0.97 2.48
CA ALA A 47 9.27 0.06 2.08
C ALA A 47 10.64 0.71 2.34
N LYS A 48 11.63 -0.09 2.73
CA LYS A 48 13.01 0.37 2.94
C LYS A 48 13.89 0.15 1.72
N ILE A 49 13.73 -1.04 1.10
CA ILE A 49 14.68 -1.61 0.15
C ILE A 49 14.36 -1.25 -1.29
N THR A 50 15.40 -1.09 -2.14
CA THR A 50 15.29 -1.08 -3.60
C THR A 50 14.80 -2.44 -4.12
N PRO A 51 13.98 -2.49 -5.20
CA PRO A 51 13.33 -1.35 -5.87
C PRO A 51 12.00 -0.92 -5.22
N CYS A 52 11.60 -1.56 -4.12
CA CYS A 52 10.28 -1.38 -3.52
C CYS A 52 10.06 0.06 -3.02
N PHE A 53 11.07 0.67 -2.40
CA PHE A 53 10.98 2.07 -1.98
C PHE A 53 10.87 3.01 -3.18
N GLU A 54 11.72 2.84 -4.20
CA GLU A 54 11.74 3.65 -5.42
C GLU A 54 10.40 3.57 -6.17
N ASN A 55 9.80 2.38 -6.20
CA ASN A 55 8.48 2.15 -6.79
C ASN A 55 7.30 2.65 -5.92
N GLY A 56 7.57 3.23 -4.75
CA GLY A 56 6.51 3.80 -3.92
C GLY A 56 5.80 2.82 -2.99
N LYS A 57 6.23 1.55 -2.91
CA LYS A 57 5.54 0.55 -2.08
C LYS A 57 5.43 0.95 -0.62
N GLY A 58 4.23 0.77 -0.09
CA GLY A 58 3.86 1.09 1.28
C GLY A 58 2.38 0.85 1.52
N ALA A 59 1.87 1.20 2.69
CA ALA A 59 0.44 1.16 2.96
C ALA A 59 0.04 2.03 4.15
N ASN A 60 -1.15 2.62 4.07
CA ASN A 60 -1.88 3.05 5.24
C ASN A 60 -2.67 1.85 5.78
N THR A 61 -2.40 1.44 7.02
CA THR A 61 -3.00 0.21 7.59
C THR A 61 -4.39 0.42 8.20
N LYS A 62 -5.08 1.52 7.94
CA LYS A 62 -6.45 1.77 8.43
C LYS A 62 -7.45 0.68 8.06
N THR A 63 -7.28 0.07 6.90
CA THR A 63 -8.15 -1.01 6.40
C THR A 63 -7.73 -2.39 6.89
N LEU A 64 -6.78 -2.47 7.83
CA LEU A 64 -6.35 -3.72 8.41
C LEU A 64 -7.52 -4.43 9.09
N GLN A 65 -7.66 -5.73 8.86
CA GLN A 65 -8.78 -6.54 9.38
C GLN A 65 -8.62 -6.89 10.87
N THR A 66 -7.43 -6.72 11.43
CA THR A 66 -7.09 -6.99 12.84
C THR A 66 -6.54 -5.72 13.49
N GLU A 67 -6.49 -5.66 14.82
CA GLU A 67 -5.90 -4.51 15.53
C GLU A 67 -4.38 -4.45 15.39
N THR A 68 -3.74 -5.62 15.26
CA THR A 68 -2.30 -5.75 15.13
C THR A 68 -1.94 -6.49 13.86
N GLY A 69 -0.74 -6.24 13.35
CA GLY A 69 -0.18 -6.93 12.19
C GLY A 69 1.32 -7.13 12.32
N PHE A 70 1.84 -8.02 11.50
CA PHE A 70 3.25 -8.27 11.32
C PHE A 70 3.59 -8.20 9.84
N GLY A 71 4.65 -7.50 9.51
CA GLY A 71 5.05 -7.29 8.12
C GLY A 71 6.49 -7.68 7.83
N SER A 72 6.86 -7.57 6.57
CA SER A 72 8.25 -7.75 6.14
C SER A 72 9.21 -6.90 6.99
N THR A 73 10.39 -7.43 7.28
CA THR A 73 11.48 -6.68 7.90
C THR A 73 11.93 -5.48 7.07
N GLU A 74 11.57 -5.46 5.81
CA GLU A 74 11.87 -4.38 4.87
C GLU A 74 10.81 -3.25 4.89
N PHE A 75 9.97 -3.18 5.91
CA PHE A 75 9.12 -2.02 6.19
C PHE A 75 9.68 -1.15 7.31
N HIS A 76 9.64 0.17 7.12
CA HIS A 76 9.56 1.13 8.20
C HIS A 76 8.11 1.28 8.64
N VAL A 77 7.90 1.43 9.95
CA VAL A 77 6.57 1.67 10.53
C VAL A 77 6.54 3.09 11.10
N LEU A 78 5.67 3.91 10.57
CA LEU A 78 5.45 5.27 11.09
C LEU A 78 4.14 5.28 11.86
N ARG A 79 4.21 5.70 13.13
CA ARG A 79 3.04 5.75 14.02
C ARG A 79 2.68 7.18 14.37
N ASN A 80 1.49 7.61 13.97
CA ASN A 80 0.89 8.85 14.41
C ASN A 80 -0.64 8.72 14.47
N LYS A 81 -1.16 8.51 15.65
CA LYS A 81 -2.61 8.25 15.87
C LYS A 81 -3.51 9.46 15.55
N LYS A 82 -2.97 10.68 15.45
CA LYS A 82 -3.77 11.90 15.25
C LYS A 82 -3.81 12.38 13.80
N ASP A 83 -2.68 12.28 13.11
CA ASP A 83 -2.46 12.86 11.79
C ASP A 83 -1.91 11.84 10.79
N GLY A 84 -2.17 10.54 11.02
CA GLY A 84 -1.62 9.44 10.21
C GLY A 84 -1.91 9.59 8.71
N ASP A 85 -3.13 9.98 8.34
CA ASP A 85 -3.48 10.17 6.92
C ASP A 85 -2.71 11.31 6.28
N PHE A 86 -2.52 12.42 7.01
CA PHE A 86 -1.75 13.55 6.52
C PHE A 86 -0.28 13.13 6.29
N ILE A 87 0.31 12.41 7.23
CA ILE A 87 1.67 11.88 7.10
C ILE A 87 1.74 10.86 5.96
N PHE A 88 0.74 10.00 5.82
CA PHE A 88 0.67 9.03 4.74
C PHE A 88 0.77 9.70 3.36
N TYR A 89 0.01 10.76 3.09
CA TYR A 89 0.09 11.49 1.82
C TYR A 89 1.46 12.11 1.56
N HIS A 90 2.21 12.47 2.60
CA HIS A 90 3.61 12.86 2.42
C HIS A 90 4.48 11.66 2.01
N THR A 91 4.28 10.48 2.59
CA THR A 91 5.11 9.30 2.27
C THR A 91 4.96 8.79 0.84
N ILE A 92 3.83 9.03 0.20
CA ILE A 92 3.62 8.68 -1.21
C ILE A 92 3.98 9.81 -2.18
N SER A 93 4.31 11.00 -1.66
CA SER A 93 4.67 12.15 -2.51
C SER A 93 6.00 11.94 -3.24
N HIS A 94 6.08 12.47 -4.46
CA HIS A 94 7.31 12.41 -5.25
C HIS A 94 8.51 13.06 -4.54
N SER A 95 8.32 14.20 -3.88
CA SER A 95 9.38 14.92 -3.15
C SER A 95 9.98 14.10 -2.01
N PHE A 96 9.13 13.39 -1.24
CA PHE A 96 9.57 12.48 -0.19
C PHE A 96 10.41 11.34 -0.78
N ARG A 97 9.89 10.68 -1.82
CA ARG A 97 10.57 9.55 -2.45
C ARG A 97 11.91 9.96 -3.05
N GLN A 98 11.92 11.02 -3.86
CA GLN A 98 13.13 11.50 -4.51
C GLN A 98 14.22 11.93 -3.53
N LYS A 99 13.86 12.59 -2.42
CA LYS A 99 14.84 13.00 -1.42
C LYS A 99 15.46 11.79 -0.71
N LEU A 100 14.64 10.89 -0.20
CA LEU A 100 15.14 9.74 0.55
C LEU A 100 15.85 8.71 -0.33
N GLU A 101 15.49 8.59 -1.60
CA GLU A 101 16.20 7.75 -2.58
C GLU A 101 17.68 8.18 -2.73
N ARG A 102 17.95 9.49 -2.76
CA ARG A 102 19.32 10.02 -2.81
C ARG A 102 20.15 9.72 -1.56
N GLU A 103 19.48 9.50 -0.43
CA GLU A 103 20.11 9.21 0.86
C GLU A 103 20.18 7.69 1.15
N MET A 104 19.72 6.84 0.23
CA MET A 104 19.77 5.40 0.39
C MET A 104 21.21 4.89 0.41
N THR A 105 21.50 3.99 1.34
CA THR A 105 22.80 3.36 1.51
C THR A 105 22.75 1.86 1.27
N GLY A 106 23.88 1.26 0.87
CA GLY A 106 24.00 -0.17 0.58
C GLY A 106 24.66 -0.44 -0.78
N SER A 107 24.78 -1.70 -1.13
CA SER A 107 25.32 -2.12 -2.43
C SER A 107 24.28 -1.95 -3.54
N ALA A 108 24.73 -1.91 -4.80
CA ALA A 108 23.87 -1.78 -5.95
C ALA A 108 22.76 -2.86 -5.94
N GLY A 109 21.50 -2.45 -6.14
CA GLY A 109 20.33 -3.33 -6.10
C GLY A 109 19.83 -3.75 -4.70
N GLN A 110 20.55 -3.37 -3.63
CA GLN A 110 20.16 -3.67 -2.24
C GLN A 110 20.32 -2.45 -1.32
N LYS A 111 20.11 -1.24 -1.85
CA LYS A 111 20.09 -0.03 -1.04
C LYS A 111 18.87 0.01 -0.14
N ARG A 112 18.99 0.71 0.99
CA ARG A 112 17.90 0.91 1.96
C ARG A 112 17.87 2.34 2.44
N VAL A 113 16.67 2.85 2.63
CA VAL A 113 16.42 4.09 3.35
C VAL A 113 16.76 3.84 4.82
N GLN A 114 17.64 4.67 5.37
CA GLN A 114 17.99 4.60 6.78
C GLN A 114 16.92 5.23 7.66
N VAL A 115 16.79 4.73 8.91
CA VAL A 115 15.84 5.28 9.88
C VAL A 115 16.09 6.77 10.14
N ASP A 116 17.37 7.16 10.22
CA ASP A 116 17.77 8.56 10.48
C ASP A 116 17.37 9.47 9.33
N SER A 117 17.55 9.04 8.07
CA SER A 117 17.10 9.80 6.90
C SER A 117 15.59 10.01 6.92
N LEU A 118 14.85 8.97 7.28
CA LEU A 118 13.39 9.04 7.40
C LEU A 118 12.96 9.96 8.55
N GLY A 119 13.61 9.84 9.72
CA GLY A 119 13.29 10.65 10.91
C GLY A 119 13.64 12.13 10.76
N ASN A 120 14.64 12.45 9.95
CA ASN A 120 15.08 13.82 9.67
C ASN A 120 14.32 14.48 8.51
N TYR A 121 13.40 13.75 7.86
CA TYR A 121 12.61 14.33 6.79
C TYR A 121 11.59 15.33 7.33
N VAL A 122 11.76 16.59 6.96
CA VAL A 122 10.87 17.69 7.42
C VAL A 122 9.69 17.82 6.45
N ILE A 123 8.48 17.81 7.02
CA ILE A 123 7.24 18.08 6.29
C ILE A 123 6.64 19.42 6.74
N PRO A 124 6.00 20.19 5.85
CA PRO A 124 5.16 21.30 6.27
C PRO A 124 4.02 20.77 7.15
N PHE A 125 3.79 21.41 8.29
CA PHE A 125 2.79 20.96 9.25
C PHE A 125 1.84 22.10 9.62
N PRO A 126 0.87 22.43 8.73
CA PRO A 126 -0.07 23.53 8.93
C PRO A 126 -1.05 23.25 10.07
N GLY A 127 -1.96 24.19 10.33
CA GLY A 127 -2.99 24.04 11.37
C GLY A 127 -3.86 22.79 11.17
N ARG A 128 -4.42 22.26 12.28
CA ARG A 128 -5.18 20.98 12.25
C ARG A 128 -6.35 21.00 11.26
N SER A 129 -7.07 22.13 11.16
CA SER A 129 -8.19 22.28 10.23
C SER A 129 -7.72 22.14 8.80
N GLU A 130 -6.61 22.79 8.46
CA GLU A 130 -6.03 22.75 7.10
C GLU A 130 -5.53 21.35 6.74
N ARG A 131 -4.81 20.67 7.67
CA ARG A 131 -4.39 19.27 7.46
C ARG A 131 -5.57 18.36 7.15
N ARG A 132 -6.68 18.55 7.91
CA ARG A 132 -7.90 17.77 7.68
C ARG A 132 -8.50 18.03 6.30
N SER A 133 -8.61 19.30 5.88
CA SER A 133 -9.11 19.65 4.55
C SER A 133 -8.24 19.08 3.45
N ILE A 134 -6.92 19.09 3.61
CA ILE A 134 -5.99 18.46 2.66
C ILE A 134 -6.26 16.95 2.54
N VAL A 135 -6.37 16.26 3.68
CA VAL A 135 -6.68 14.82 3.70
C VAL A 135 -8.02 14.52 3.05
N ASP A 136 -9.06 15.31 3.35
CA ASP A 136 -10.41 15.11 2.78
C ASP A 136 -10.41 15.25 1.25
N ILE A 137 -9.66 16.21 0.72
CA ILE A 137 -9.51 16.39 -0.74
C ILE A 137 -8.76 15.21 -1.36
N LEU A 138 -7.62 14.82 -0.80
CA LEU A 138 -6.78 13.76 -1.37
C LEU A 138 -7.49 12.40 -1.29
N SER A 139 -8.11 12.06 -0.17
CA SER A 139 -8.86 10.81 -0.01
C SER A 139 -10.09 10.72 -0.91
N ALA A 140 -10.74 11.84 -1.21
CA ALA A 140 -11.81 11.88 -2.20
C ALA A 140 -11.28 11.57 -3.61
N GLN A 141 -10.10 12.09 -3.97
CA GLN A 141 -9.46 11.78 -5.26
C GLN A 141 -9.05 10.31 -5.34
N ASP A 142 -8.46 9.74 -4.31
CA ASP A 142 -8.13 8.31 -4.26
C ASP A 142 -9.38 7.45 -4.46
N SER A 143 -10.49 7.80 -3.81
CA SER A 143 -11.76 7.11 -3.97
C SER A 143 -12.26 7.14 -5.42
N ILE A 144 -12.10 8.27 -6.11
CA ILE A 144 -12.46 8.42 -7.53
C ILE A 144 -11.56 7.55 -8.41
N ILE A 145 -10.25 7.50 -8.12
CA ILE A 145 -9.29 6.67 -8.86
C ILE A 145 -9.70 5.20 -8.75
N VAL A 146 -9.89 4.69 -7.54
CA VAL A 146 -10.29 3.30 -7.29
C VAL A 146 -11.59 2.93 -8.02
N LEU A 147 -12.60 3.83 -7.99
CA LEU A 147 -13.87 3.60 -8.71
C LEU A 147 -13.67 3.56 -10.23
N LYS A 148 -12.81 4.43 -10.78
CA LYS A 148 -12.51 4.44 -12.21
C LYS A 148 -11.75 3.18 -12.65
N GLU A 149 -10.79 2.72 -11.86
CA GLU A 149 -10.04 1.49 -12.12
C GLU A 149 -10.97 0.27 -12.12
N LYS A 150 -11.85 0.16 -11.12
CA LYS A 150 -12.88 -0.89 -11.08
C LYS A 150 -13.76 -0.87 -12.33
N ARG A 151 -14.26 0.30 -12.71
CA ARG A 151 -15.09 0.47 -13.92
C ARG A 151 -14.33 0.10 -15.19
N LEU A 152 -13.04 0.45 -15.27
CA LEU A 152 -12.19 0.09 -16.40
C LEU A 152 -12.03 -1.43 -16.50
N ALA A 153 -11.74 -2.10 -15.40
CA ALA A 153 -11.62 -3.56 -15.33
C ALA A 153 -12.92 -4.26 -15.77
N GLU A 154 -14.07 -3.78 -15.29
CA GLU A 154 -15.39 -4.29 -15.72
C GLU A 154 -15.60 -4.13 -17.22
N LYS A 155 -15.27 -2.98 -17.80
CA LYS A 155 -15.39 -2.73 -19.24
C LYS A 155 -14.43 -3.60 -20.07
N GLN A 156 -13.22 -3.80 -19.59
CA GLN A 156 -12.27 -4.70 -20.24
C GLN A 156 -12.77 -6.15 -20.24
N GLN A 157 -13.38 -6.60 -19.15
CA GLN A 157 -13.98 -7.92 -19.06
C GLN A 157 -15.17 -8.07 -20.01
N GLN A 158 -16.07 -7.09 -20.07
CA GLN A 158 -17.17 -7.06 -21.03
C GLN A 158 -16.68 -7.13 -22.48
N LYS A 159 -15.62 -6.38 -22.81
CA LYS A 159 -14.99 -6.43 -24.14
C LYS A 159 -14.47 -7.81 -24.48
N LYS A 160 -13.79 -8.48 -23.54
CA LYS A 160 -13.26 -9.86 -23.75
C LYS A 160 -14.41 -10.84 -24.03
N ILE A 161 -15.49 -10.79 -23.27
CA ILE A 161 -16.67 -11.65 -23.46
C ILE A 161 -17.29 -11.42 -24.84
N TYR A 162 -17.47 -10.15 -25.23
CA TYR A 162 -18.02 -9.81 -26.54
C TYR A 162 -17.16 -10.35 -27.69
N HIS A 163 -15.86 -10.16 -27.63
CA HIS A 163 -14.94 -10.69 -28.65
C HIS A 163 -14.96 -12.22 -28.76
N ALA A 164 -15.04 -12.91 -27.63
CA ALA A 164 -15.18 -14.37 -27.62
C ALA A 164 -16.48 -14.82 -28.31
N ALA A 165 -17.60 -14.18 -27.96
CA ALA A 165 -18.89 -14.49 -28.56
C ALA A 165 -18.94 -14.23 -30.08
N VAL A 166 -18.29 -13.15 -30.55
CA VAL A 166 -18.18 -12.85 -31.98
C VAL A 166 -17.33 -13.91 -32.71
N ALA A 167 -16.20 -14.31 -32.12
CA ALA A 167 -15.31 -15.32 -32.69
C ALA A 167 -16.00 -16.70 -32.82
N ASP A 168 -16.82 -17.08 -31.80
CA ASP A 168 -17.57 -18.33 -31.83
C ASP A 168 -18.68 -18.32 -32.90
N ARG A 169 -19.35 -17.21 -33.10
CA ARG A 169 -20.33 -17.04 -34.18
C ARG A 169 -19.69 -17.15 -35.56
N GLN A 170 -18.51 -16.56 -35.76
CA GLN A 170 -17.79 -16.65 -37.02
C GLN A 170 -17.35 -18.10 -37.32
N LYS A 171 -16.85 -18.83 -36.31
CA LYS A 171 -16.50 -20.27 -36.47
C LYS A 171 -17.71 -21.14 -36.78
N ALA A 172 -18.87 -20.82 -36.20
CA ALA A 172 -20.11 -21.54 -36.52
C ALA A 172 -20.58 -21.30 -37.96
N ALA A 173 -20.43 -20.06 -38.47
CA ALA A 173 -20.81 -19.69 -39.83
C ALA A 173 -19.90 -20.25 -40.92
N THR A 174 -18.65 -20.65 -40.61
CA THR A 174 -17.69 -21.23 -41.56
C THR A 174 -17.76 -22.76 -41.62
N ARG A 175 -18.66 -23.41 -40.86
CA ARG A 175 -18.84 -24.86 -40.85
C ARG A 175 -19.95 -25.36 -41.83
N PHE A 176 -20.49 -24.50 -42.63
CA PHE A 176 -21.41 -24.78 -43.74
C PHE A 176 -20.79 -24.38 -45.06
#